data_3b12a4bf883df3ea54dad7f7ea5343ae
#
_entry.id   3b12a4bf883df3ea54dad7f7ea5343ae
#
_cell.length_a   1.000
_cell.length_b   1.000
_cell.length_c   1.000
_cell.angle_alpha   90.00
_cell.angle_beta   90.00
_cell.angle_gamma   90.00
#
_symmetry.space_group_name_H-M   'P 1'
#
loop_
_entity.id
_entity.type
_entity.pdbx_description
1 polymer ?
#
loop_
_entity_poly.entity_id
_entity_poly.type
_entity_poly.pdbx_seq_one_letter_code
_entity_poly.pdbx_strand_id
1 'polypeptide(L)'
;PPIEASESESLRDSTLLVLTAGQEQNVSACLDGNVKETGADKDLGNYVRIVASDDKELFLYGLSSISVEVGQPLLKSDYVGSIEAGGKLYVGLLIQGQPENPAAYFILKTGNV
;
A
#
# COMPACT_ATOMS: atom_id res chain seq x y z
N PRO A 1 -2.70 -9.15 0.83
CA PRO A 1 -2.00 -8.10 0.07
C PRO A 1 -2.91 -6.94 -0.25
N PRO A 2 -2.34 -5.75 -0.51
CA PRO A 2 -3.15 -4.56 -0.83
C PRO A 2 -3.90 -4.68 -2.15
N ILE A 3 -3.39 -5.43 -3.08
CA ILE A 3 -4.05 -5.69 -4.38
C ILE A 3 -3.77 -7.12 -4.81
N GLU A 4 -4.55 -7.55 -5.80
CA GLU A 4 -4.23 -8.75 -6.56
C GLU A 4 -3.24 -8.33 -7.63
N ALA A 5 -2.00 -8.72 -7.49
CA ALA A 5 -0.94 -8.25 -8.36
C ALA A 5 -0.64 -9.25 -9.47
N SER A 6 -0.39 -8.76 -10.69
CA SER A 6 0.06 -9.59 -11.78
C SER A 6 1.55 -9.94 -11.63
N GLU A 7 2.30 -9.09 -10.95
CA GLU A 7 3.68 -9.34 -10.62
C GLU A 7 4.09 -8.50 -9.42
N SER A 8 5.17 -8.89 -8.77
CA SER A 8 5.72 -8.13 -7.64
C SER A 8 7.24 -8.15 -7.71
N GLU A 9 7.84 -7.09 -7.20
CA GLU A 9 9.29 -6.96 -7.13
C GLU A 9 9.67 -6.02 -6.01
N SER A 10 10.91 -6.10 -5.55
CA SER A 10 11.44 -5.15 -4.57
C SER A 10 12.19 -4.06 -5.30
N LEU A 11 11.95 -2.81 -4.89
CA LEU A 11 12.59 -1.67 -5.49
C LEU A 11 13.87 -1.35 -4.72
N ARG A 12 15.01 -1.31 -5.46
CA ARG A 12 16.34 -0.98 -4.90
C ARG A 12 16.67 -1.77 -3.64
N ASP A 13 16.86 -1.05 -2.54
CA ASP A 13 17.32 -1.59 -1.27
C ASP A 13 16.27 -2.39 -0.51
N SER A 14 15.23 -2.83 -1.18
CA SER A 14 14.16 -3.65 -0.63
C SER A 14 13.30 -2.96 0.42
N THR A 15 13.35 -1.63 0.49
CA THR A 15 12.48 -0.89 1.41
C THR A 15 11.10 -0.64 0.83
N LEU A 16 10.94 -0.79 -0.47
CA LEU A 16 9.65 -0.68 -1.14
C LEU A 16 9.37 -1.96 -1.93
N LEU A 17 8.16 -2.46 -1.80
CA LEU A 17 7.68 -3.56 -2.62
C LEU A 17 6.84 -2.96 -3.74
N VAL A 18 7.07 -3.41 -4.97
CA VAL A 18 6.33 -2.92 -6.13
C VAL A 18 5.38 -4.01 -6.60
N LEU A 19 4.09 -3.68 -6.64
CA LEU A 19 3.06 -4.60 -7.12
C LEU A 19 2.44 -4.00 -8.38
N THR A 20 2.37 -4.78 -9.45
CA THR A 20 1.77 -4.33 -10.70
C THR A 20 0.34 -4.85 -10.78
N ALA A 21 -0.60 -3.94 -10.96
CA ALA A 21 -2.01 -4.29 -11.07
C ALA A 21 -2.30 -4.82 -12.48
N GLY A 22 -2.87 -6.02 -12.57
CA GLY A 22 -3.27 -6.59 -13.84
C GLY A 22 -4.54 -5.98 -14.39
N GLN A 23 -5.33 -5.36 -13.52
CA GLN A 23 -6.60 -4.72 -13.88
C GLN A 23 -6.88 -3.61 -12.90
N GLU A 24 -7.80 -2.73 -13.26
CA GLU A 24 -8.27 -1.71 -12.33
C GLU A 24 -8.88 -2.37 -11.11
N GLN A 25 -8.55 -1.90 -9.92
CA GLN A 25 -9.06 -2.50 -8.70
C GLN A 25 -8.93 -1.56 -7.51
N ASN A 26 -9.66 -1.86 -6.46
CA ASN A 26 -9.56 -1.13 -5.20
C ASN A 26 -8.35 -1.61 -4.41
N VAL A 27 -7.74 -0.69 -3.68
CA VAL A 27 -6.57 -0.98 -2.84
C VAL A 27 -7.03 -1.02 -1.39
N SER A 28 -6.71 -2.11 -0.70
CA SER A 28 -7.13 -2.31 0.69
C SER A 28 -6.06 -1.86 1.67
N ALA A 29 -6.50 -1.59 2.92
CA ALA A 29 -5.62 -1.10 3.97
C ALA A 29 -4.57 -2.11 4.44
N CYS A 30 -4.87 -3.39 4.36
CA CYS A 30 -3.98 -4.50 4.76
C CYS A 30 -3.70 -4.63 6.25
N LEU A 31 -4.03 -3.64 7.04
CA LEU A 31 -3.91 -3.69 8.50
C LEU A 31 -4.92 -2.75 9.13
N ASP A 32 -5.19 -2.98 10.41
CA ASP A 32 -6.04 -2.07 11.18
C ASP A 32 -5.21 -0.86 11.60
N GLY A 33 -5.77 0.32 11.47
CA GLY A 33 -5.05 1.53 11.85
C GLY A 33 -5.86 2.78 11.56
N ASN A 34 -5.14 3.90 11.44
CA ASN A 34 -5.73 5.19 11.13
C ASN A 34 -4.96 5.85 10.01
N VAL A 35 -5.67 6.61 9.18
CA VAL A 35 -5.02 7.37 8.11
C VAL A 35 -4.26 8.53 8.75
N LYS A 36 -2.96 8.51 8.60
CA LYS A 36 -2.08 9.54 9.17
C LYS A 36 -1.84 10.67 8.18
N GLU A 37 -1.76 10.35 6.90
CA GLU A 37 -1.42 11.32 5.88
C GLU A 37 -1.93 10.87 4.53
N THR A 38 -2.35 11.82 3.69
CA THR A 38 -2.64 11.58 2.29
C THR A 38 -1.96 12.70 1.50
N GLY A 39 -1.58 12.41 0.26
CA GLY A 39 -0.94 13.43 -0.56
C GLY A 39 -0.57 12.90 -1.93
N ALA A 40 0.31 13.65 -2.60
CA ALA A 40 0.81 13.28 -3.92
C ALA A 40 2.33 13.45 -3.92
N ASP A 41 3.02 12.35 -4.17
CA ASP A 41 4.47 12.36 -4.33
C ASP A 41 4.77 12.57 -5.81
N LYS A 42 5.72 13.43 -6.12
CA LYS A 42 6.01 13.76 -7.52
C LYS A 42 6.61 12.58 -8.30
N ASP A 43 7.21 11.63 -7.61
CA ASP A 43 7.84 10.49 -8.26
C ASP A 43 6.98 9.23 -8.20
N LEU A 44 6.25 9.02 -7.09
CA LEU A 44 5.53 7.78 -6.86
C LEU A 44 4.00 7.93 -6.93
N GLY A 45 3.50 9.14 -7.11
CA GLY A 45 2.06 9.36 -7.28
C GLY A 45 1.31 9.56 -5.96
N ASN A 46 0.01 9.47 -6.03
CA ASN A 46 -0.84 9.68 -4.84
C ASN A 46 -0.56 8.62 -3.79
N TYR A 47 -0.60 9.02 -2.52
CA TYR A 47 -0.27 8.07 -1.46
C TYR A 47 -1.16 8.23 -0.24
N VAL A 48 -1.21 7.14 0.54
CA VAL A 48 -1.87 7.09 1.85
C VAL A 48 -0.87 6.48 2.83
N ARG A 49 -0.76 7.10 4.00
CA ARG A 49 0.05 6.58 5.10
C ARG A 49 -0.88 6.15 6.22
N ILE A 50 -0.74 4.90 6.66
CA ILE A 50 -1.59 4.32 7.70
C ILE A 50 -0.72 3.95 8.89
N VAL A 51 -1.14 4.34 10.08
CA VAL A 51 -0.41 4.02 11.32
C VAL A 51 -1.25 3.07 12.15
N ALA A 52 -0.66 1.93 12.50
CA ALA A 52 -1.30 0.94 13.35
C ALA A 52 -0.86 1.11 14.79
N SER A 53 -1.63 0.51 15.72
CA SER A 53 -1.40 0.67 17.14
C SER A 53 -0.13 0.00 17.67
N ASP A 54 0.47 -0.89 16.88
CA ASP A 54 1.67 -1.64 17.28
C ASP A 54 2.95 -1.07 16.65
N ASP A 55 2.96 0.24 16.41
CA ASP A 55 4.11 0.97 15.85
C ASP A 55 4.45 0.56 14.42
N LYS A 56 3.49 0.05 13.68
CA LYS A 56 3.65 -0.20 12.26
C LYS A 56 3.09 0.96 11.47
N GLU A 57 3.80 1.36 10.41
CA GLU A 57 3.33 2.36 9.47
C GLU A 57 3.38 1.77 8.07
N LEU A 58 2.27 1.88 7.37
CA LEU A 58 2.15 1.37 6.01
C LEU A 58 2.02 2.55 5.06
N PHE A 59 2.82 2.55 4.00
CA PHE A 59 2.79 3.55 2.96
C PHE A 59 2.33 2.90 1.66
N LEU A 60 1.33 3.48 1.02
CA LEU A 60 0.81 3.00 -0.26
C LEU A 60 0.87 4.14 -1.26
N TYR A 61 1.78 4.03 -2.24
CA TYR A 61 1.99 5.04 -3.29
C TYR A 61 1.54 4.50 -4.63
N GLY A 62 1.16 5.39 -5.52
CA GLY A 62 0.80 5.02 -6.89
C GLY A 62 -0.69 4.87 -7.10
N LEU A 63 -1.49 5.38 -6.16
CA LEU A 63 -2.94 5.31 -6.25
C LEU A 63 -3.46 6.24 -7.34
N SER A 64 -4.41 5.77 -8.14
CA SER A 64 -5.07 6.62 -9.13
C SER A 64 -6.12 7.51 -8.45
N SER A 65 -6.68 7.06 -7.33
CA SER A 65 -7.59 7.87 -6.53
C SER A 65 -7.46 7.49 -5.06
N ILE A 66 -7.79 8.45 -4.18
CA ILE A 66 -7.76 8.26 -2.73
C ILE A 66 -9.20 8.41 -2.22
N SER A 67 -9.66 7.44 -1.43
CA SER A 67 -11.03 7.38 -0.94
C SER A 67 -11.14 7.65 0.56
N VAL A 68 -10.06 7.99 1.23
CA VAL A 68 -10.02 8.17 2.68
C VAL A 68 -9.51 9.54 3.04
N GLU A 69 -9.74 9.94 4.29
CA GLU A 69 -9.31 11.23 4.83
C GLU A 69 -8.42 11.03 6.03
N VAL A 70 -7.54 11.99 6.27
CA VAL A 70 -6.67 12.00 7.46
C VAL A 70 -7.53 11.90 8.72
N GLY A 71 -7.12 11.01 9.62
CA GLY A 71 -7.83 10.75 10.87
C GLY A 71 -8.86 9.64 10.78
N GLN A 72 -9.14 9.13 9.60
CA GLN A 72 -10.14 8.09 9.43
C GLN A 72 -9.64 6.76 9.97
N PRO A 73 -10.42 6.08 10.84
CA PRO A 73 -10.06 4.74 11.27
C PRO A 73 -10.31 3.72 10.17
N LEU A 74 -9.42 2.74 10.07
CA LEU A 74 -9.49 1.70 9.04
C LEU A 74 -9.39 0.33 9.65
N LEU A 75 -10.15 -0.60 9.09
CA LEU A 75 -9.99 -2.02 9.34
C LEU A 75 -9.23 -2.63 8.16
N LYS A 76 -8.63 -3.77 8.40
CA LYS A 76 -7.76 -4.44 7.44
C LYS A 76 -8.31 -4.57 6.03
N SER A 77 -9.61 -4.79 5.90
CA SER A 77 -10.24 -5.00 4.58
C SER A 77 -10.82 -3.74 3.96
N ASP A 78 -10.74 -2.60 4.66
CA ASP A 78 -11.28 -1.35 4.12
C ASP A 78 -10.46 -0.86 2.93
N TYR A 79 -11.13 -0.25 1.98
CA TYR A 79 -10.46 0.32 0.80
C TYR A 79 -9.95 1.72 1.09
N VAL A 80 -8.76 2.02 0.58
CA VAL A 80 -8.14 3.34 0.75
C VAL A 80 -8.14 4.13 -0.56
N GLY A 81 -8.35 3.48 -1.67
CA GLY A 81 -8.35 4.11 -2.97
C GLY A 81 -8.39 3.06 -4.06
N SER A 82 -7.98 3.44 -5.25
CA SER A 82 -7.98 2.55 -6.39
C SER A 82 -6.70 2.69 -7.19
N ILE A 83 -6.42 1.70 -8.02
CA ILE A 83 -5.29 1.71 -8.94
C ILE A 83 -5.79 1.24 -10.30
N GLU A 84 -5.26 1.85 -11.36
CA GLU A 84 -5.67 1.51 -12.71
C GLU A 84 -4.90 0.32 -13.26
N ALA A 85 -5.43 -0.29 -14.32
CA ALA A 85 -4.79 -1.42 -14.98
C ALA A 85 -3.40 -1.02 -15.46
N GLY A 86 -2.42 -1.87 -15.17
CA GLY A 86 -1.03 -1.59 -15.50
C GLY A 86 -0.33 -0.66 -14.54
N GLY A 87 -1.05 -0.09 -13.56
CA GLY A 87 -0.46 0.78 -12.56
C GLY A 87 0.41 0.02 -11.58
N LYS A 88 1.34 0.72 -10.97
CA LYS A 88 2.23 0.13 -9.97
C LYS A 88 1.92 0.70 -8.60
N LEU A 89 1.76 -0.19 -7.64
CA LEU A 89 1.56 0.16 -6.24
C LEU A 89 2.89 -0.05 -5.52
N TYR A 90 3.39 0.99 -4.88
CA TYR A 90 4.63 0.94 -4.11
C TYR A 90 4.25 0.84 -2.64
N VAL A 91 4.68 -0.23 -1.99
CA VAL A 91 4.31 -0.52 -0.61
C VAL A 91 5.54 -0.38 0.28
N GLY A 92 5.47 0.49 1.27
CA GLY A 92 6.53 0.67 2.26
C GLY A 92 6.00 0.31 3.64
N LEU A 93 6.86 -0.25 4.47
CA LEU A 93 6.50 -0.65 5.83
C LEU A 93 7.59 -0.22 6.78
N LEU A 94 7.21 0.49 7.84
CA LEU A 94 8.09 0.80 8.96
C LEU A 94 7.55 0.08 10.19
N ILE A 95 8.44 -0.56 10.93
CA ILE A 95 8.11 -1.16 12.22
C ILE A 95 9.03 -0.52 13.25
N GLN A 96 8.43 0.18 14.21
CA GLN A 96 9.18 0.92 15.23
C GLN A 96 10.19 1.87 14.59
N GLY A 97 9.77 2.53 13.49
CA GLY A 97 10.59 3.49 12.80
C GLY A 97 11.63 2.91 11.85
N GLN A 98 11.75 1.59 11.76
CA GLN A 98 12.74 0.93 10.91
C GLN A 98 12.10 0.39 9.64
N PRO A 99 12.70 0.65 8.46
CA PRO A 99 12.18 0.08 7.22
C PRO A 99 12.25 -1.44 7.24
N GLU A 100 11.15 -2.07 6.81
CA GLU A 100 11.06 -3.53 6.74
C GLU A 100 10.55 -3.92 5.37
N ASN A 101 10.87 -5.14 4.95
CA ASN A 101 10.38 -5.64 3.68
C ASN A 101 8.90 -6.04 3.83
N PRO A 102 7.97 -5.35 3.15
CA PRO A 102 6.55 -5.68 3.29
C PRO A 102 6.21 -7.12 2.92
N ALA A 103 6.97 -7.72 2.02
CA ALA A 103 6.71 -9.11 1.61
C ALA A 103 6.89 -10.10 2.75
N ALA A 104 7.62 -9.73 3.80
CA ALA A 104 7.80 -10.59 4.97
C ALA A 104 6.56 -10.61 5.87
N TYR A 105 5.65 -9.64 5.71
CA TYR A 105 4.49 -9.48 6.59
C TYR A 105 3.16 -9.71 5.87
N PHE A 106 3.17 -9.74 4.55
CA PHE A 106 1.95 -9.95 3.77
C PHE A 106 2.11 -11.18 2.90
N ILE A 107 1.06 -11.99 2.83
CA ILE A 107 1.03 -13.10 1.89
C ILE A 107 0.59 -12.51 0.56
N LEU A 108 1.53 -12.37 -0.35
CA LEU A 108 1.27 -11.73 -1.63
C LEU A 108 0.92 -12.78 -2.68
N LYS A 109 -0.10 -12.46 -3.45
CA LYS A 109 -0.53 -13.30 -4.55
C LYS A 109 -0.35 -12.52 -5.84
N THR A 110 0.14 -13.20 -6.88
CA THR A 110 0.32 -12.59 -8.19
C THR A 110 -0.48 -13.33 -9.22
N GLY A 111 -0.79 -12.64 -10.32
CA GLY A 111 -1.58 -13.23 -11.37
C GLY A 111 -3.01 -13.45 -10.92
N ASN A 112 -3.49 -14.64 -11.14
CA ASN A 112 -4.88 -14.98 -10.94
C ASN A 112 -5.14 -15.77 -9.67
N VAL A 113 -4.42 -15.53 -8.66
CA VAL A 113 -4.57 -16.32 -7.44
C VAL A 113 -5.84 -15.99 -6.71
#